data_eb83a54d2c8af36b77b6162eb57e26c7
#
_entry.id   eb83a54d2c8af36b77b6162eb57e26c7
#
_cell.length_a   1.000
_cell.length_b   1.000
_cell.length_c   1.000
_cell.angle_alpha   90.00
_cell.angle_beta   90.00
_cell.angle_gamma   90.00
#
_symmetry.space_group_name_H-M   'P 1'
#
loop_
_entity.id
_entity.type
_entity.pdbx_description
1 polymer ?
#
loop_
_entity_poly.entity_id
_entity_poly.type
_entity_poly.pdbx_seq_one_letter_code
_entity_poly.pdbx_strand_id
1 'polypeptide(L)'
;MLDEEVTPHVDPADVLVIFSGGEVLVRADLEEAGAEVTRRGYPWGMVTNGMALTPERFGRLLDAGLKSVSVSLDGFEREHNYIRGNPRSYDRALEAVRMIVREPSLSYDVVTCVTGAMVPQLEAFRDMLLSEGVRHWRLFSIFPMGRAKNDPTCG
;
A
#
# COMPACT_ATOMS: atom_id res chain seq x y z
N MET A 1 -20.14 -6.12 -13.87
CA MET A 1 -18.87 -5.51 -14.41
C MET A 1 -17.78 -6.56 -14.63
N LEU A 2 -17.18 -7.19 -13.58
CA LEU A 2 -16.11 -8.19 -13.84
C LEU A 2 -16.60 -9.33 -14.73
N ASP A 3 -17.74 -9.94 -14.45
CA ASP A 3 -18.28 -11.09 -15.21
C ASP A 3 -18.73 -10.73 -16.63
N GLU A 4 -19.12 -9.49 -16.88
CA GLU A 4 -19.68 -9.02 -18.15
C GLU A 4 -18.61 -8.42 -19.05
N GLU A 5 -17.67 -7.66 -18.47
CA GLU A 5 -16.72 -6.84 -19.22
C GLU A 5 -15.32 -7.45 -19.26
N VAL A 6 -14.94 -8.25 -18.28
CA VAL A 6 -13.58 -8.78 -18.14
C VAL A 6 -13.51 -10.29 -18.37
N THR A 7 -14.29 -11.07 -17.63
CA THR A 7 -14.26 -12.54 -17.69
C THR A 7 -14.41 -13.15 -19.09
N PRO A 8 -15.20 -12.56 -20.04
CA PRO A 8 -15.29 -13.10 -21.40
C PRO A 8 -13.99 -13.01 -22.22
N HIS A 9 -13.01 -12.21 -21.77
CA HIS A 9 -11.82 -11.87 -22.55
C HIS A 9 -10.51 -12.41 -21.97
N VAL A 10 -10.49 -12.79 -20.69
CA VAL A 10 -9.28 -13.21 -19.96
C VAL A 10 -9.60 -14.30 -18.96
N ASP A 11 -8.59 -15.09 -18.60
CA ASP A 11 -8.68 -15.96 -17.43
C ASP A 11 -8.69 -15.08 -16.16
N PRO A 12 -9.71 -15.18 -15.29
CA PRO A 12 -9.73 -14.44 -14.03
C PRO A 12 -8.45 -14.57 -13.20
N ALA A 13 -7.80 -15.74 -13.22
CA ALA A 13 -6.57 -15.98 -12.47
C ALA A 13 -5.37 -15.14 -12.93
N ASP A 14 -5.40 -14.66 -14.18
CA ASP A 14 -4.34 -13.83 -14.78
C ASP A 14 -4.54 -12.32 -14.52
N VAL A 15 -5.63 -11.92 -13.86
CA VAL A 15 -5.97 -10.51 -13.64
C VAL A 15 -6.00 -10.19 -12.16
N LEU A 16 -5.03 -9.41 -11.69
CA LEU A 16 -5.00 -8.91 -10.31
C LEU A 16 -5.90 -7.68 -10.15
N VAL A 17 -6.93 -7.81 -9.32
CA VAL A 17 -7.81 -6.68 -8.96
C VAL A 17 -7.20 -5.89 -7.82
N ILE A 18 -6.88 -4.61 -8.02
CA ILE A 18 -6.31 -3.76 -6.97
C ILE A 18 -7.35 -2.76 -6.45
N PHE A 19 -7.66 -2.85 -5.17
CA PHE A 19 -8.39 -1.81 -4.46
C PHE A 19 -7.46 -0.66 -4.12
N SER A 20 -7.77 0.53 -4.63
CA SER A 20 -7.00 1.75 -4.42
C SER A 20 -7.94 2.98 -4.38
N GLY A 21 -7.37 4.17 -4.33
CA GLY A 21 -8.11 5.42 -4.16
C GLY A 21 -7.91 5.92 -2.74
N GLY A 22 -8.50 6.95 -2.21
CA GLY A 22 -8.28 7.49 -0.85
C GLY A 22 -7.52 6.56 0.11
N GLU A 23 -8.22 6.01 1.09
CA GLU A 23 -7.69 4.92 1.93
C GLU A 23 -8.69 3.76 1.96
N VAL A 24 -8.28 2.60 1.45
CA VAL A 24 -9.17 1.44 1.31
C VAL A 24 -9.63 0.86 2.64
N LEU A 25 -8.78 0.96 3.66
CA LEU A 25 -9.09 0.44 5.00
C LEU A 25 -10.15 1.27 5.76
N VAL A 26 -10.62 2.41 5.23
CA VAL A 26 -11.78 3.10 5.80
C VAL A 26 -13.12 2.50 5.34
N ARG A 27 -13.11 1.63 4.31
CA ARG A 27 -14.30 0.91 3.87
C ARG A 27 -14.68 -0.15 4.91
N ALA A 28 -15.95 -0.19 5.24
CA ALA A 28 -16.49 -1.20 6.17
C ALA A 28 -16.72 -2.57 5.48
N ASP A 29 -16.87 -2.55 4.16
CA ASP A 29 -17.19 -3.72 3.31
C ASP A 29 -15.99 -4.26 2.53
N LEU A 30 -14.75 -3.88 2.88
CA LEU A 30 -13.56 -4.26 2.11
C LEU A 30 -13.34 -5.78 2.13
N GLU A 31 -13.48 -6.41 3.29
CA GLU A 31 -13.32 -7.85 3.45
C GLU A 31 -14.39 -8.61 2.63
N GLU A 32 -15.63 -8.14 2.64
CA GLU A 32 -16.71 -8.73 1.86
C GLU A 32 -16.47 -8.56 0.35
N ALA A 33 -16.06 -7.36 -0.09
CA ALA A 33 -15.72 -7.09 -1.48
C ALA A 33 -14.53 -7.95 -1.96
N GLY A 34 -13.50 -8.12 -1.12
CA GLY A 34 -12.35 -8.98 -1.42
C GLY A 34 -12.74 -10.45 -1.56
N ALA A 35 -13.56 -10.96 -0.64
CA ALA A 35 -14.08 -12.32 -0.70
C ALA A 35 -14.93 -12.56 -1.96
N GLU A 36 -15.72 -11.59 -2.39
CA GLU A 36 -16.50 -11.67 -3.63
C GLU A 36 -15.60 -11.72 -4.87
N VAL A 37 -14.53 -10.91 -4.92
CA VAL A 37 -13.53 -10.94 -5.99
C VAL A 37 -12.84 -12.30 -6.05
N THR A 38 -12.44 -12.84 -4.88
CA THR A 38 -11.85 -14.19 -4.77
C THR A 38 -12.79 -15.27 -5.24
N ARG A 39 -14.09 -15.22 -4.88
CA ARG A 39 -15.11 -16.18 -5.28
C ARG A 39 -15.31 -16.22 -6.80
N ARG A 40 -15.04 -15.12 -7.49
CA ARG A 40 -15.07 -15.00 -8.95
C ARG A 40 -13.80 -15.48 -9.64
N GLY A 41 -12.81 -15.98 -8.88
CA GLY A 41 -11.55 -16.49 -9.39
C GLY A 41 -10.45 -15.44 -9.59
N TYR A 42 -10.69 -14.19 -9.22
CA TYR A 42 -9.69 -13.13 -9.34
C TYR A 42 -8.81 -13.04 -8.08
N PRO A 43 -7.47 -13.04 -8.20
CA PRO A 43 -6.61 -12.56 -7.13
C PRO A 43 -6.83 -11.06 -6.93
N TRP A 44 -6.74 -10.61 -5.68
CA TRP A 44 -6.89 -9.20 -5.38
C TRP A 44 -5.82 -8.66 -4.42
N GLY A 45 -5.63 -7.37 -4.46
CA GLY A 45 -4.70 -6.67 -3.62
C GLY A 45 -5.21 -5.27 -3.23
N MET A 46 -4.42 -4.59 -2.43
CA MET A 46 -4.75 -3.23 -1.98
C MET A 46 -3.53 -2.32 -1.90
N VAL A 47 -3.79 -1.02 -2.01
CA VAL A 47 -2.84 0.05 -1.69
C VAL A 47 -3.36 0.78 -0.45
N THR A 48 -2.51 0.90 0.59
CA THR A 48 -2.92 1.48 1.87
C THR A 48 -1.82 2.36 2.46
N ASN A 49 -2.23 3.31 3.29
CA ASN A 49 -1.33 4.08 4.16
C ASN A 49 -0.99 3.36 5.48
N GLY A 50 -1.56 2.17 5.73
CA GLY A 50 -1.31 1.34 6.90
C GLY A 50 -1.99 1.78 8.20
N MET A 51 -2.56 3.00 8.26
CA MET A 51 -3.10 3.59 9.51
C MET A 51 -4.13 2.71 10.22
N ALA A 52 -4.98 2.02 9.47
CA ALA A 52 -6.08 1.20 10.00
C ALA A 52 -5.83 -0.31 9.88
N LEU A 53 -4.60 -0.71 9.54
CA LEU A 53 -4.24 -2.13 9.46
C LEU A 53 -3.84 -2.63 10.86
N THR A 54 -4.75 -3.34 11.51
CA THR A 54 -4.45 -4.06 12.75
C THR A 54 -4.19 -5.54 12.46
N PRO A 55 -3.51 -6.28 13.36
CA PRO A 55 -3.29 -7.73 13.19
C PRO A 55 -4.60 -8.50 12.95
N GLU A 56 -5.66 -8.17 13.69
CA GLU A 56 -6.96 -8.82 13.55
C GLU A 56 -7.60 -8.52 12.19
N ARG A 57 -7.49 -7.29 11.71
CA ARG A 57 -8.01 -6.91 10.40
C ARG A 57 -7.20 -7.54 9.28
N PHE A 58 -5.88 -7.57 9.44
CA PHE A 58 -5.00 -8.22 8.47
C PHE A 58 -5.34 -9.70 8.31
N GLY A 59 -5.57 -10.42 9.42
CA GLY A 59 -6.05 -11.81 9.39
C GLY A 59 -7.35 -11.97 8.60
N ARG A 60 -8.36 -11.12 8.84
CA ARG A 60 -9.63 -11.17 8.09
C ARG A 60 -9.45 -10.88 6.58
N LEU A 61 -8.55 -9.97 6.23
CA LEU A 61 -8.24 -9.69 4.82
C LEU A 61 -7.57 -10.88 4.14
N LEU A 62 -6.66 -11.56 4.82
CA LEU A 62 -6.06 -12.82 4.33
C LEU A 62 -7.11 -13.91 4.14
N ASP A 63 -8.03 -14.08 5.11
CA ASP A 63 -9.16 -15.01 5.00
C ASP A 63 -10.08 -14.67 3.82
N ALA A 64 -10.24 -13.38 3.50
CA ALA A 64 -10.97 -12.90 2.32
C ALA A 64 -10.21 -13.10 1.00
N GLY A 65 -9.00 -13.66 1.04
CA GLY A 65 -8.21 -14.00 -0.14
C GLY A 65 -7.24 -12.91 -0.61
N LEU A 66 -6.85 -11.97 0.26
CA LEU A 66 -5.85 -10.95 -0.07
C LEU A 66 -4.53 -11.59 -0.55
N LYS A 67 -4.01 -11.15 -1.70
CA LYS A 67 -2.80 -11.68 -2.34
C LYS A 67 -1.70 -10.64 -2.52
N SER A 68 -2.04 -9.34 -2.51
CA SER A 68 -1.05 -8.29 -2.73
C SER A 68 -1.34 -7.06 -1.87
N VAL A 69 -0.29 -6.48 -1.29
CA VAL A 69 -0.39 -5.23 -0.52
C VAL A 69 0.74 -4.29 -0.86
N SER A 70 0.40 -3.06 -1.22
CA SER A 70 1.34 -1.95 -1.30
C SER A 70 1.14 -1.04 -0.09
N VAL A 71 2.18 -0.84 0.72
CA VAL A 71 2.13 0.10 1.85
C VAL A 71 2.91 1.36 1.50
N SER A 72 2.26 2.53 1.69
CA SER A 72 2.90 3.82 1.50
C SER A 72 3.76 4.19 2.71
N LEU A 73 5.07 4.42 2.49
CA LEU A 73 6.00 4.92 3.50
C LEU A 73 6.95 5.94 2.85
N ASP A 74 6.73 7.23 3.07
CA ASP A 74 7.32 8.32 2.28
C ASP A 74 8.60 8.91 2.90
N GLY A 75 9.27 8.18 3.76
CA GLY A 75 10.51 8.60 4.40
C GLY A 75 10.54 8.24 5.87
N PHE A 76 11.49 8.82 6.60
CA PHE A 76 11.55 8.70 8.04
C PHE A 76 10.40 9.43 8.73
N GLU A 77 10.28 9.27 10.05
CA GLU A 77 9.14 9.73 10.85
C GLU A 77 8.74 11.19 10.55
N ARG A 78 9.70 12.10 10.56
CA ARG A 78 9.45 13.53 10.37
C ARG A 78 8.85 13.83 8.99
N GLU A 79 9.48 13.33 7.93
CA GLU A 79 9.08 13.54 6.55
C GLU A 79 7.74 12.86 6.27
N HIS A 80 7.60 11.61 6.68
CA HIS A 80 6.37 10.86 6.47
C HIS A 80 5.18 11.49 7.20
N ASN A 81 5.34 11.80 8.49
CA ASN A 81 4.28 12.42 9.29
C ASN A 81 3.88 13.80 8.76
N TYR A 82 4.85 14.58 8.25
CA TYR A 82 4.59 15.87 7.59
C TYR A 82 3.73 15.69 6.32
N ILE A 83 4.14 14.81 5.40
CA ILE A 83 3.43 14.55 4.14
C ILE A 83 2.01 14.04 4.40
N ARG A 84 1.84 13.16 5.39
CA ARG A 84 0.55 12.55 5.74
C ARG A 84 -0.31 13.42 6.65
N GLY A 85 0.24 14.48 7.23
CA GLY A 85 -0.46 15.38 8.14
C GLY A 85 -0.93 14.70 9.44
N ASN A 86 -0.22 13.67 9.89
CA ASN A 86 -0.59 12.90 11.08
C ASN A 86 0.67 12.38 11.81
N PRO A 87 0.87 12.74 13.10
CA PRO A 87 2.06 12.37 13.86
C PRO A 87 2.20 10.87 14.16
N ARG A 88 1.17 10.07 13.91
CA ARG A 88 1.18 8.62 14.12
C ARG A 88 1.29 7.82 12.83
N SER A 89 1.38 8.49 11.67
CA SER A 89 1.31 7.78 10.40
C SER A 89 2.55 6.93 10.14
N TYR A 90 3.72 7.38 10.54
CA TYR A 90 4.96 6.62 10.38
C TYR A 90 4.94 5.30 11.16
N ASP A 91 4.64 5.36 12.45
CA ASP A 91 4.61 4.16 13.30
C ASP A 91 3.61 3.13 12.78
N ARG A 92 2.41 3.59 12.39
CA ARG A 92 1.38 2.72 11.84
C ARG A 92 1.75 2.11 10.49
N ALA A 93 2.33 2.90 9.59
CA ALA A 93 2.80 2.39 8.32
C ALA A 93 3.94 1.37 8.50
N LEU A 94 4.87 1.63 9.43
CA LEU A 94 5.96 0.70 9.74
C LEU A 94 5.47 -0.59 10.39
N GLU A 95 4.47 -0.53 11.28
CA GLU A 95 3.79 -1.72 11.81
C GLU A 95 3.14 -2.53 10.68
N ALA A 96 2.47 -1.86 9.73
CA ALA A 96 1.87 -2.51 8.57
C ALA A 96 2.95 -3.19 7.69
N VAL A 97 4.07 -2.52 7.43
CA VAL A 97 5.21 -3.09 6.69
C VAL A 97 5.72 -4.35 7.38
N ARG A 98 5.91 -4.32 8.71
CA ARG A 98 6.35 -5.50 9.49
C ARG A 98 5.37 -6.68 9.42
N MET A 99 4.06 -6.40 9.33
CA MET A 99 3.05 -7.46 9.17
C MET A 99 3.14 -8.10 7.79
N ILE A 100 3.17 -7.31 6.72
CA ILE A 100 3.18 -7.84 5.34
C ILE A 100 4.47 -8.59 5.00
N VAL A 101 5.61 -8.12 5.51
CA VAL A 101 6.92 -8.77 5.29
C VAL A 101 6.98 -10.17 5.88
N ARG A 102 6.25 -10.42 6.98
CA ARG A 102 6.22 -11.71 7.68
C ARG A 102 5.21 -12.70 7.10
N GLU A 103 4.37 -12.28 6.15
CA GLU A 103 3.34 -13.14 5.56
C GLU A 103 3.83 -13.74 4.23
N PRO A 104 4.22 -15.04 4.23
CA PRO A 104 4.84 -15.67 3.06
C PRO A 104 3.89 -15.90 1.88
N SER A 105 2.58 -15.87 2.12
CA SER A 105 1.56 -16.07 1.08
C SER A 105 1.26 -14.79 0.30
N LEU A 106 1.87 -13.66 0.70
CA LEU A 106 1.54 -12.33 0.21
C LEU A 106 2.63 -11.78 -0.71
N SER A 107 2.24 -11.30 -1.88
CA SER A 107 3.07 -10.38 -2.67
C SER A 107 2.96 -8.99 -2.08
N TYR A 108 4.08 -8.32 -1.84
CA TYR A 108 4.06 -6.99 -1.25
C TYR A 108 5.12 -6.07 -1.83
N ASP A 109 4.90 -4.78 -1.66
CA ASP A 109 5.94 -3.77 -1.80
C ASP A 109 5.70 -2.56 -0.87
N VAL A 110 6.78 -1.83 -0.63
CA VAL A 110 6.73 -0.50 -0.01
C VAL A 110 6.81 0.54 -1.11
N VAL A 111 5.95 1.54 -1.06
CA VAL A 111 5.89 2.63 -2.03
C VAL A 111 6.29 3.93 -1.36
N THR A 112 7.24 4.65 -1.95
CA THR A 112 7.72 5.95 -1.46
C THR A 112 7.54 7.03 -2.51
N CYS A 113 6.83 8.11 -2.17
CA CYS A 113 6.81 9.34 -2.95
C CYS A 113 8.04 10.17 -2.60
N VAL A 114 8.99 10.25 -3.53
CA VAL A 114 10.27 10.95 -3.31
C VAL A 114 10.08 12.45 -3.43
N THR A 115 10.42 13.18 -2.36
CA THR A 115 10.55 14.65 -2.34
C THR A 115 12.00 15.06 -2.42
N GLY A 116 12.27 16.32 -2.74
CA GLY A 116 13.63 16.87 -2.72
C GLY A 116 14.32 16.69 -1.35
N ALA A 117 13.58 16.81 -0.24
CA ALA A 117 14.07 16.58 1.12
C ALA A 117 14.46 15.12 1.39
N MET A 118 13.84 14.17 0.67
CA MET A 118 14.08 12.73 0.83
C MET A 118 15.32 12.25 0.05
N VAL A 119 15.71 12.93 -1.03
CA VAL A 119 16.82 12.49 -1.90
C VAL A 119 18.12 12.24 -1.13
N PRO A 120 18.59 13.12 -0.22
CA PRO A 120 19.83 12.87 0.55
C PRO A 120 19.74 11.71 1.53
N GLN A 121 18.51 11.25 1.84
CA GLN A 121 18.24 10.22 2.84
C GLN A 121 17.93 8.85 2.22
N LEU A 122 17.86 8.73 0.89
CA LEU A 122 17.43 7.51 0.20
C LEU A 122 18.27 6.28 0.56
N GLU A 123 19.59 6.43 0.68
CA GLU A 123 20.46 5.31 1.06
C GLU A 123 20.18 4.83 2.50
N ALA A 124 20.11 5.75 3.45
CA ALA A 124 19.80 5.41 4.82
C ALA A 124 18.39 4.81 4.97
N PHE A 125 17.44 5.32 4.19
CA PHE A 125 16.08 4.80 4.18
C PHE A 125 16.01 3.39 3.56
N ARG A 126 16.73 3.14 2.46
CA ARG A 126 16.91 1.78 1.91
C ARG A 126 17.45 0.82 2.96
N ASP A 127 18.50 1.23 3.68
CA ASP A 127 19.15 0.36 4.66
C ASP A 127 18.20 0.05 5.83
N MET A 128 17.40 1.03 6.26
CA MET A 128 16.31 0.82 7.22
C MET A 128 15.28 -0.17 6.69
N LEU A 129 14.77 0.00 5.46
CA LEU A 129 13.81 -0.93 4.84
C LEU A 129 14.37 -2.36 4.75
N LEU A 130 15.64 -2.50 4.36
CA LEU A 130 16.32 -3.81 4.33
C LEU A 130 16.40 -4.43 5.71
N SER A 131 16.68 -3.66 6.77
CA SER A 131 16.71 -4.14 8.15
C SER A 131 15.35 -4.60 8.67
N GLU A 132 14.25 -4.01 8.17
CA GLU A 132 12.88 -4.44 8.43
C GLU A 132 12.46 -5.65 7.58
N GLY A 133 13.34 -6.15 6.69
CA GLY A 133 13.10 -7.31 5.84
C GLY A 133 12.41 -7.01 4.51
N VAL A 134 12.24 -5.74 4.16
CA VAL A 134 11.64 -5.32 2.87
C VAL A 134 12.55 -5.74 1.72
N ARG A 135 11.97 -6.38 0.69
CA ARG A 135 12.67 -6.82 -0.53
C ARG A 135 12.19 -6.12 -1.79
N HIS A 136 11.00 -5.53 -1.75
CA HIS A 136 10.40 -4.83 -2.88
C HIS A 136 10.07 -3.40 -2.45
N TRP A 137 10.75 -2.45 -3.08
CA TRP A 137 10.60 -1.02 -2.82
C TRP A 137 10.43 -0.29 -4.14
N ARG A 138 9.35 0.47 -4.28
CA ARG A 138 9.05 1.31 -5.45
C ARG A 138 9.17 2.78 -5.10
N LEU A 139 9.78 3.54 -5.99
CA LEU A 139 9.93 4.98 -5.89
C LEU A 139 9.04 5.67 -6.92
N PHE A 140 8.29 6.66 -6.47
CA PHE A 140 7.51 7.55 -7.33
C PHE A 140 8.01 8.97 -7.17
N SER A 141 8.16 9.69 -8.30
CA SER A 141 8.34 11.14 -8.28
C SER A 141 6.99 11.82 -8.03
N ILE A 142 7.00 12.91 -7.28
CA ILE A 142 5.82 13.74 -7.07
C ILE A 142 5.72 14.73 -8.24
N PHE A 143 4.58 14.70 -8.94
CA PHE A 143 4.24 15.75 -9.88
C PHE A 143 3.48 16.86 -9.15
N PRO A 144 3.80 18.13 -9.40
CA PRO A 144 3.18 19.27 -8.71
C PRO A 144 1.74 19.50 -9.21
N MET A 145 0.82 18.57 -8.88
CA MET A 145 -0.60 18.67 -9.18
C MET A 145 -1.45 18.59 -7.90
N GLY A 146 -2.64 19.15 -7.92
CA GLY A 146 -3.52 19.16 -6.77
C GLY A 146 -2.91 19.90 -5.56
N ARG A 147 -2.90 19.26 -4.39
CA ARG A 147 -2.33 19.83 -3.15
C ARG A 147 -0.82 20.09 -3.25
N ALA A 148 -0.11 19.28 -3.99
CA ALA A 148 1.34 19.40 -4.17
C ALA A 148 1.76 20.61 -5.02
N LYS A 149 0.82 21.24 -5.75
CA LYS A 149 1.11 22.38 -6.63
C LYS A 149 1.69 23.60 -5.90
N ASN A 150 1.35 23.76 -4.63
CA ASN A 150 1.74 24.92 -3.81
C ASN A 150 2.71 24.52 -2.67
N ASP A 151 3.20 23.28 -2.65
CA ASP A 151 4.12 22.79 -1.62
C ASP A 151 5.56 22.95 -2.10
N PRO A 152 6.38 23.84 -1.46
CA PRO A 152 7.77 24.07 -1.85
C PRO A 152 8.68 22.85 -1.69
N THR A 153 8.22 21.80 -1.00
CA THR A 153 8.99 20.56 -0.81
C THR A 153 8.79 19.55 -1.92
N CYS A 154 7.85 19.82 -2.84
CA CYS A 154 7.50 18.93 -3.97
C CYS A 154 8.19 19.33 -5.29
N GLY A 155 9.08 20.32 -5.28
CA GLY A 155 9.83 20.80 -6.44
C GLY A 155 11.28 20.36 -6.44
#